data_01ab5321f5fbd06de25c5dbcd01a5d92
#
_entry.id   01ab5321f5fbd06de25c5dbcd01a5d92
#
_cell.length_a   1.000
_cell.length_b   1.000
_cell.length_c   1.000
_cell.angle_alpha   90.00
_cell.angle_beta   90.00
_cell.angle_gamma   90.00
#
_symmetry.space_group_name_H-M   'P 1'
#
loop_
_entity.id
_entity.type
_entity.pdbx_description
1 polymer ?
#
loop_
_entity_poly.entity_id
_entity_poly.type
_entity_poly.pdbx_seq_one_letter_code
_entity_poly.pdbx_strand_id
1 'polypeptide(L)'
;MMMMLRRTVLALSTLVVAASLHAAPAVGQSAPDFTLRDASGKAVKLSDFRGKHVVLEWTNPSCPYVRKHYDSGNMPVTQKEAMDKGVVWLSINSTAKSSYEYLEPAKLAAWQKEHKARPTALLMDEDGAAGRAYGARTTPHMYIVDPQGKLIYAGGIDSIPSSDPRDINKAVNYVRQGLNEALAGKPLSAAVTRPYGCSVKYES
;
A
#
# COMPACT_ATOMS: atom_id res chain seq x y z
N MET A 1 26.53 -62.69 38.50
CA MET A 1 26.21 -62.41 37.10
C MET A 1 25.14 -61.31 37.13
N MET A 2 25.57 -60.04 37.05
CA MET A 2 24.76 -58.83 37.28
C MET A 2 24.44 -58.21 35.92
N MET A 3 23.15 -58.25 35.51
CA MET A 3 22.68 -57.65 34.25
C MET A 3 22.42 -56.14 34.49
N MET A 4 23.25 -55.30 33.84
CA MET A 4 23.01 -53.84 33.78
C MET A 4 21.97 -53.51 32.73
N LEU A 5 20.82 -53.02 33.20
CA LEU A 5 19.76 -52.49 32.36
C LEU A 5 20.11 -51.08 31.90
N ARG A 6 20.46 -50.88 30.61
CA ARG A 6 20.67 -49.55 29.99
C ARG A 6 19.30 -48.95 29.69
N ARG A 7 18.97 -47.87 30.40
CA ARG A 7 17.81 -47.04 30.12
C ARG A 7 18.18 -46.03 29.00
N THR A 8 17.61 -46.20 27.83
CA THR A 8 17.74 -45.26 26.73
C THR A 8 16.71 -44.15 26.94
N VAL A 9 17.12 -42.94 27.21
CA VAL A 9 16.26 -41.74 27.30
C VAL A 9 16.13 -41.17 25.89
N LEU A 10 14.93 -41.29 25.31
CA LEU A 10 14.58 -40.61 24.05
C LEU A 10 14.26 -39.16 24.39
N ALA A 11 15.11 -38.20 23.98
CA ALA A 11 14.80 -36.78 24.07
C ALA A 11 13.89 -36.39 22.88
N LEU A 12 12.65 -36.08 23.17
CA LEU A 12 11.69 -35.54 22.20
C LEU A 12 11.95 -34.03 22.04
N SER A 13 12.60 -33.64 20.95
CA SER A 13 12.82 -32.23 20.62
C SER A 13 11.54 -31.67 20.01
N THR A 14 10.79 -30.89 20.77
CA THR A 14 9.63 -30.13 20.25
C THR A 14 10.14 -28.91 19.48
N LEU A 15 9.97 -28.92 18.16
CA LEU A 15 10.24 -27.78 17.29
C LEU A 15 9.11 -26.75 17.48
N VAL A 16 9.38 -25.68 18.23
CA VAL A 16 8.45 -24.54 18.37
C VAL A 16 8.59 -23.69 17.11
N VAL A 17 7.63 -23.80 16.19
CA VAL A 17 7.52 -22.87 15.06
C VAL A 17 6.92 -21.57 15.60
N ALA A 18 7.79 -20.58 15.82
CA ALA A 18 7.35 -19.22 16.15
C ALA A 18 6.67 -18.60 14.92
N ALA A 19 5.35 -18.50 14.94
CA ALA A 19 4.62 -17.69 13.97
C ALA A 19 4.98 -16.21 14.22
N SER A 20 5.77 -15.62 13.33
CA SER A 20 6.11 -14.20 13.37
C SER A 20 4.84 -13.39 13.05
N LEU A 21 4.21 -12.84 14.08
CA LEU A 21 3.20 -11.78 13.92
C LEU A 21 3.90 -10.56 13.32
N HIS A 22 3.79 -10.38 12.01
CA HIS A 22 4.32 -9.20 11.35
C HIS A 22 3.44 -8.01 11.70
N ALA A 23 3.94 -7.15 12.58
CA ALA A 23 3.36 -5.82 12.77
C ALA A 23 3.54 -5.00 11.49
N ALA A 24 2.59 -4.09 11.20
CA ALA A 24 2.74 -3.16 10.08
C ALA A 24 4.08 -2.41 10.18
N PRO A 25 4.78 -2.17 9.07
CA PRO A 25 6.09 -1.55 9.08
C PRO A 25 5.99 -0.12 9.61
N ALA A 26 6.88 0.23 10.53
CA ALA A 26 7.02 1.61 10.97
C ALA A 26 7.81 2.43 9.94
N VAL A 27 7.52 3.73 9.85
CA VAL A 27 8.34 4.66 9.06
C VAL A 27 9.79 4.59 9.53
N GLY A 28 10.72 4.56 8.58
CA GLY A 28 12.15 4.35 8.81
C GLY A 28 12.60 2.89 8.66
N GLN A 29 11.68 1.93 8.64
CA GLN A 29 11.98 0.51 8.41
C GLN A 29 11.95 0.15 6.92
N SER A 30 12.50 -1.00 6.57
CA SER A 30 12.36 -1.54 5.20
C SER A 30 10.89 -1.76 4.85
N ALA A 31 10.48 -1.24 3.70
CA ALA A 31 9.15 -1.51 3.15
C ALA A 31 9.03 -3.00 2.83
N PRO A 32 7.93 -3.68 3.23
CA PRO A 32 7.69 -5.07 2.86
C PRO A 32 7.71 -5.23 1.34
N ASP A 33 8.54 -6.14 0.84
CA ASP A 33 8.55 -6.46 -0.59
C ASP A 33 7.31 -7.29 -0.94
N PHE A 34 6.82 -7.13 -2.15
CA PHE A 34 5.71 -7.91 -2.69
C PHE A 34 5.89 -8.14 -4.18
N THR A 35 5.23 -9.17 -4.70
CA THR A 35 5.04 -9.39 -6.12
C THR A 35 3.56 -9.54 -6.38
N LEU A 36 2.96 -8.60 -7.10
CA LEU A 36 1.56 -8.60 -7.48
C LEU A 36 1.42 -8.65 -8.99
N ARG A 37 0.23 -9.01 -9.48
CA ARG A 37 -0.09 -8.90 -10.91
C ARG A 37 -0.75 -7.55 -11.19
N ASP A 38 -0.35 -6.91 -12.28
CA ASP A 38 -1.07 -5.75 -12.77
C ASP A 38 -2.39 -6.17 -13.48
N ALA A 39 -3.18 -5.17 -13.88
CA ALA A 39 -4.46 -5.40 -14.55
C ALA A 39 -4.33 -6.13 -15.91
N SER A 40 -3.13 -6.24 -16.47
CA SER A 40 -2.83 -7.03 -17.69
C SER A 40 -2.36 -8.45 -17.37
N GLY A 41 -2.15 -8.79 -16.11
CA GLY A 41 -1.62 -10.05 -15.62
C GLY A 41 -0.09 -10.12 -15.52
N LYS A 42 0.63 -9.02 -15.84
CA LYS A 42 2.08 -8.94 -15.71
C LYS A 42 2.48 -8.87 -14.23
N ALA A 43 3.49 -9.66 -13.83
CA ALA A 43 4.06 -9.58 -12.49
C ALA A 43 4.85 -8.28 -12.32
N VAL A 44 4.61 -7.61 -11.20
CA VAL A 44 5.29 -6.36 -10.78
C VAL A 44 5.78 -6.56 -9.36
N LYS A 45 7.07 -6.36 -9.14
CA LYS A 45 7.71 -6.49 -7.84
C LYS A 45 8.15 -5.12 -7.33
N LEU A 46 7.90 -4.82 -6.05
CA LEU A 46 8.28 -3.53 -5.48
C LEU A 46 9.79 -3.29 -5.56
N SER A 47 10.60 -4.32 -5.28
CA SER A 47 12.07 -4.21 -5.32
C SER A 47 12.64 -3.94 -6.72
N ASP A 48 11.87 -4.11 -7.80
CA ASP A 48 12.31 -3.73 -9.16
C ASP A 48 12.44 -2.22 -9.34
N PHE A 49 11.88 -1.44 -8.42
CA PHE A 49 11.92 0.02 -8.43
C PHE A 49 12.98 0.61 -7.49
N ARG A 50 13.95 -0.19 -7.02
CA ARG A 50 15.11 0.34 -6.27
C ARG A 50 15.79 1.47 -7.05
N GLY A 51 16.25 2.49 -6.33
CA GLY A 51 16.82 3.69 -6.92
C GLY A 51 15.80 4.78 -7.27
N LYS A 52 14.49 4.51 -7.08
CA LYS A 52 13.41 5.49 -7.29
C LYS A 52 12.55 5.64 -6.04
N HIS A 53 11.95 6.80 -5.86
CA HIS A 53 10.85 6.93 -4.92
C HIS A 53 9.61 6.22 -5.48
N VAL A 54 8.86 5.54 -4.61
CA VAL A 54 7.64 4.82 -4.98
C VAL A 54 6.50 5.27 -4.07
N VAL A 55 5.39 5.69 -4.68
CA VAL A 55 4.11 5.86 -3.96
C VAL A 55 3.30 4.60 -4.09
N LEU A 56 2.81 4.09 -2.96
CA LEU A 56 1.80 3.04 -2.92
C LEU A 56 0.47 3.67 -2.49
N GLU A 57 -0.55 3.45 -3.30
CA GLU A 57 -1.91 3.94 -3.07
C GLU A 57 -2.85 2.76 -2.92
N TRP A 58 -3.36 2.48 -1.72
CA TRP A 58 -4.50 1.57 -1.57
C TRP A 58 -5.77 2.26 -1.98
N THR A 59 -6.49 1.68 -2.93
CA THR A 59 -7.64 2.31 -3.59
C THR A 59 -8.81 1.34 -3.80
N ASN A 60 -10.05 1.89 -3.80
CA ASN A 60 -11.27 1.17 -4.16
C ASN A 60 -12.27 2.16 -4.77
N PRO A 61 -12.71 1.97 -6.03
CA PRO A 61 -13.69 2.84 -6.70
C PRO A 61 -15.04 3.00 -6.01
N SER A 62 -15.45 2.01 -5.20
CA SER A 62 -16.71 2.06 -4.45
C SER A 62 -16.63 3.00 -3.24
N CYS A 63 -15.43 3.42 -2.84
CA CYS A 63 -15.24 4.27 -1.67
C CYS A 63 -15.47 5.75 -2.01
N PRO A 64 -16.41 6.47 -1.32
CA PRO A 64 -16.67 7.90 -1.57
C PRO A 64 -15.43 8.77 -1.34
N TYR A 65 -14.56 8.39 -0.40
CA TYR A 65 -13.33 9.12 -0.12
C TYR A 65 -12.28 8.96 -1.24
N VAL A 66 -12.26 7.82 -1.93
CA VAL A 66 -11.46 7.64 -3.16
C VAL A 66 -12.07 8.46 -4.28
N ARG A 67 -13.39 8.34 -4.50
CA ARG A 67 -14.10 9.07 -5.54
C ARG A 67 -13.91 10.58 -5.43
N LYS A 68 -13.95 11.15 -4.22
CA LYS A 68 -13.60 12.56 -3.96
C LYS A 68 -12.36 13.00 -4.74
N HIS A 69 -11.29 12.21 -4.67
CA HIS A 69 -10.00 12.57 -5.27
C HIS A 69 -9.91 12.25 -6.76
N TYR A 70 -10.62 11.23 -7.23
CA TYR A 70 -10.63 10.87 -8.64
C TYR A 70 -11.60 11.73 -9.44
N ASP A 71 -12.85 11.89 -8.98
CA ASP A 71 -13.89 12.67 -9.67
C ASP A 71 -13.50 14.16 -9.77
N SER A 72 -12.81 14.70 -8.78
CA SER A 72 -12.29 16.08 -8.80
C SER A 72 -11.01 16.27 -9.62
N GLY A 73 -10.37 15.18 -10.07
CA GLY A 73 -9.08 15.23 -10.74
C GLY A 73 -7.87 15.40 -9.81
N ASN A 74 -8.06 15.49 -8.49
CA ASN A 74 -6.96 15.67 -7.54
C ASN A 74 -5.96 14.51 -7.59
N MET A 75 -6.45 13.25 -7.61
CA MET A 75 -5.57 12.08 -7.66
C MET A 75 -4.81 11.99 -8.98
N PRO A 76 -5.45 12.07 -10.17
CA PRO A 76 -4.75 12.06 -11.46
C PRO A 76 -3.67 13.14 -11.58
N VAL A 77 -3.95 14.34 -11.07
CA VAL A 77 -2.97 15.45 -11.07
C VAL A 77 -1.81 15.14 -10.14
N THR A 78 -2.07 14.65 -8.91
CA THR A 78 -1.02 14.27 -7.96
C THR A 78 -0.14 13.14 -8.51
N GLN A 79 -0.74 12.13 -9.16
CA GLN A 79 -0.01 11.05 -9.85
C GLN A 79 0.89 11.61 -10.95
N LYS A 80 0.32 12.44 -11.82
CA LYS A 80 1.09 13.04 -12.92
C LYS A 80 2.28 13.87 -12.42
N GLU A 81 2.06 14.74 -11.45
CA GLU A 81 3.12 15.57 -10.87
C GLU A 81 4.25 14.74 -10.24
N ALA A 82 3.91 13.62 -9.59
CA ALA A 82 4.89 12.69 -9.04
C ALA A 82 5.69 11.99 -10.15
N MET A 83 5.01 11.45 -11.15
CA MET A 83 5.65 10.72 -12.25
C MET A 83 6.50 11.63 -13.15
N ASP A 84 6.10 12.86 -13.38
CA ASP A 84 6.91 13.87 -14.11
C ASP A 84 8.26 14.14 -13.40
N LYS A 85 8.35 13.87 -12.09
CA LYS A 85 9.58 13.96 -11.29
C LYS A 85 10.31 12.61 -11.16
N GLY A 86 9.93 11.59 -11.94
CA GLY A 86 10.56 10.27 -11.94
C GLY A 86 10.11 9.34 -10.81
N VAL A 87 9.09 9.71 -10.03
CA VAL A 87 8.51 8.87 -8.99
C VAL A 87 7.66 7.77 -9.64
N VAL A 88 7.73 6.56 -9.11
CA VAL A 88 6.86 5.45 -9.49
C VAL A 88 5.57 5.53 -8.69
N TRP A 89 4.42 5.32 -9.32
CA TRP A 89 3.13 5.28 -8.64
C TRP A 89 2.45 3.94 -8.86
N LEU A 90 2.22 3.20 -7.77
CA LEU A 90 1.54 1.91 -7.78
C LEU A 90 0.19 2.04 -7.07
N SER A 91 -0.91 1.95 -7.83
CA SER A 91 -2.26 1.86 -7.27
C SER A 91 -2.57 0.39 -6.98
N ILE A 92 -2.97 0.06 -5.75
CA ILE A 92 -3.18 -1.30 -5.27
C ILE A 92 -4.64 -1.47 -4.84
N ASN A 93 -5.28 -2.52 -5.33
CA ASN A 93 -6.62 -2.90 -4.90
C ASN A 93 -6.56 -4.24 -4.16
N SER A 94 -6.87 -4.22 -2.86
CA SER A 94 -6.94 -5.41 -1.99
C SER A 94 -8.39 -5.81 -1.68
N THR A 95 -9.32 -5.55 -2.61
CA THR A 95 -10.71 -6.00 -2.48
C THR A 95 -10.78 -7.48 -2.77
N ALA A 96 -11.20 -8.28 -1.79
CA ALA A 96 -11.37 -9.72 -1.94
C ALA A 96 -12.41 -10.05 -3.02
N LYS A 97 -12.21 -11.15 -3.74
CA LYS A 97 -13.14 -11.61 -4.80
C LYS A 97 -14.55 -11.92 -4.30
N SER A 98 -14.68 -12.29 -3.03
CA SER A 98 -15.96 -12.52 -2.37
C SER A 98 -16.73 -11.23 -2.05
N SER A 99 -16.08 -10.08 -2.09
CA SER A 99 -16.72 -8.81 -1.81
C SER A 99 -17.61 -8.35 -2.96
N TYR A 100 -18.78 -7.81 -2.65
CA TYR A 100 -19.66 -7.18 -3.64
C TYR A 100 -19.05 -5.91 -4.28
N GLU A 101 -18.00 -5.36 -3.69
CA GLU A 101 -17.24 -4.22 -4.22
C GLU A 101 -16.11 -4.67 -5.18
N TYR A 102 -15.90 -5.97 -5.35
CA TYR A 102 -14.86 -6.48 -6.24
C TYR A 102 -15.11 -6.08 -7.69
N LEU A 103 -14.08 -5.59 -8.33
CA LEU A 103 -14.06 -5.33 -9.77
C LEU A 103 -12.99 -6.18 -10.42
N GLU A 104 -13.36 -6.83 -11.51
CA GLU A 104 -12.41 -7.50 -12.39
C GLU A 104 -11.31 -6.52 -12.85
N PRO A 105 -10.05 -6.98 -13.03
CA PRO A 105 -8.93 -6.12 -13.37
C PRO A 105 -9.19 -5.18 -14.55
N ALA A 106 -9.82 -5.69 -15.59
CA ALA A 106 -10.16 -4.89 -16.79
C ALA A 106 -11.16 -3.76 -16.49
N LYS A 107 -12.15 -4.02 -15.62
CA LYS A 107 -13.13 -3.00 -15.19
C LYS A 107 -12.49 -1.93 -14.33
N LEU A 108 -11.59 -2.34 -13.42
CA LEU A 108 -10.85 -1.41 -12.58
C LEU A 108 -9.91 -0.52 -13.42
N ALA A 109 -9.21 -1.10 -14.40
CA ALA A 109 -8.39 -0.35 -15.34
C ALA A 109 -9.21 0.64 -16.20
N ALA A 110 -10.40 0.22 -16.66
CA ALA A 110 -11.31 1.09 -17.39
C ALA A 110 -11.78 2.27 -16.53
N TRP A 111 -12.13 2.02 -15.26
CA TRP A 111 -12.51 3.06 -14.31
C TRP A 111 -11.38 4.09 -14.11
N GLN A 112 -10.14 3.63 -13.90
CA GLN A 112 -8.99 4.55 -13.77
C GLN A 112 -8.79 5.39 -15.04
N LYS A 113 -8.90 4.77 -16.22
CA LYS A 113 -8.79 5.48 -17.50
C LYS A 113 -9.87 6.53 -17.68
N GLU A 114 -11.12 6.23 -17.31
CA GLU A 114 -12.25 7.17 -17.34
C GLU A 114 -11.96 8.41 -16.47
N HIS A 115 -11.37 8.21 -15.29
CA HIS A 115 -10.97 9.28 -14.37
C HIS A 115 -9.61 9.91 -14.72
N LYS A 116 -9.04 9.59 -15.90
CA LYS A 116 -7.76 10.13 -16.38
C LYS A 116 -6.55 9.79 -15.48
N ALA A 117 -6.72 8.83 -14.58
CA ALA A 117 -5.63 8.30 -13.77
C ALA A 117 -4.69 7.45 -14.61
N ARG A 118 -3.39 7.59 -14.37
CA ARG A 118 -2.35 6.87 -15.10
C ARG A 118 -1.22 6.48 -14.15
N PRO A 119 -1.48 5.60 -13.17
CA PRO A 119 -0.39 5.09 -12.35
C PRO A 119 0.61 4.31 -13.21
N THR A 120 1.83 4.14 -12.72
CA THR A 120 2.84 3.27 -13.36
C THR A 120 2.31 1.85 -13.50
N ALA A 121 1.58 1.37 -12.49
CA ALA A 121 0.84 0.11 -12.55
C ALA A 121 -0.39 0.15 -11.62
N LEU A 122 -1.44 -0.56 -12.04
CA LEU A 122 -2.60 -0.89 -11.23
C LEU A 122 -2.49 -2.36 -10.82
N LEU A 123 -2.33 -2.62 -9.54
CA LEU A 123 -1.99 -3.92 -8.99
C LEU A 123 -3.19 -4.56 -8.28
N MET A 124 -3.33 -5.86 -8.47
CA MET A 124 -4.36 -6.68 -7.85
C MET A 124 -3.76 -7.46 -6.67
N ASP A 125 -4.31 -7.25 -5.47
CA ASP A 125 -3.93 -7.90 -4.21
C ASP A 125 -5.18 -8.54 -3.58
N GLU A 126 -5.79 -9.46 -4.32
CA GLU A 126 -7.11 -10.02 -4.03
C GLU A 126 -7.13 -10.89 -2.75
N ASP A 127 -5.99 -11.51 -2.42
CA ASP A 127 -5.79 -12.23 -1.16
C ASP A 127 -5.43 -11.30 0.01
N GLY A 128 -5.17 -10.03 -0.26
CA GLY A 128 -4.84 -9.01 0.73
C GLY A 128 -3.48 -9.19 1.40
N ALA A 129 -2.59 -10.00 0.84
CA ALA A 129 -1.29 -10.29 1.46
C ALA A 129 -0.42 -9.04 1.57
N ALA A 130 -0.31 -8.25 0.48
CA ALA A 130 0.43 -6.98 0.50
C ALA A 130 -0.24 -5.96 1.41
N GLY A 131 -1.57 -5.82 1.32
CA GLY A 131 -2.32 -4.89 2.17
C GLY A 131 -2.15 -5.18 3.66
N ARG A 132 -2.22 -6.45 4.07
CA ARG A 132 -1.98 -6.86 5.46
C ARG A 132 -0.54 -6.62 5.89
N ALA A 133 0.44 -6.89 5.02
CA ALA A 133 1.87 -6.65 5.30
C ALA A 133 2.16 -5.16 5.56
N TYR A 134 1.48 -4.25 4.87
CA TYR A 134 1.58 -2.80 5.08
C TYR A 134 0.67 -2.28 6.20
N GLY A 135 -0.25 -3.09 6.72
CA GLY A 135 -1.28 -2.64 7.64
C GLY A 135 -2.24 -1.64 6.99
N ALA A 136 -2.50 -1.77 5.70
CA ALA A 136 -3.45 -0.93 4.99
C ALA A 136 -4.86 -1.18 5.53
N ARG A 137 -5.52 -0.12 6.04
CA ARG A 137 -6.80 -0.23 6.74
C ARG A 137 -7.93 0.48 6.03
N THR A 138 -7.59 1.51 5.26
CA THR A 138 -8.58 2.37 4.59
C THR A 138 -8.27 2.51 3.11
N THR A 139 -9.25 2.99 2.37
CA THR A 139 -9.06 3.50 1.01
C THR A 139 -9.59 4.95 0.97
N PRO A 140 -8.75 5.94 0.58
CA PRO A 140 -7.34 5.81 0.27
C PRO A 140 -6.46 5.56 1.51
N HIS A 141 -5.32 4.87 1.33
CA HIS A 141 -4.22 4.79 2.29
C HIS A 141 -2.92 4.90 1.51
N MET A 142 -2.07 5.83 1.89
CA MET A 142 -0.91 6.24 1.11
C MET A 142 0.38 5.89 1.83
N TYR A 143 1.37 5.46 1.05
CA TYR A 143 2.72 5.19 1.53
C TYR A 143 3.74 5.75 0.54
N ILE A 144 4.90 6.16 1.04
CA ILE A 144 6.04 6.55 0.20
C ILE A 144 7.24 5.71 0.62
N VAL A 145 7.88 5.09 -0.35
CA VAL A 145 9.12 4.31 -0.19
C VAL A 145 10.25 5.07 -0.87
N ASP A 146 11.39 5.18 -0.19
CA ASP A 146 12.57 5.86 -0.72
C ASP A 146 13.36 4.97 -1.71
N PRO A 147 14.38 5.52 -2.42
CA PRO A 147 15.21 4.75 -3.34
C PRO A 147 15.95 3.57 -2.71
N GLN A 148 16.20 3.58 -1.40
CA GLN A 148 16.83 2.51 -0.65
C GLN A 148 15.80 1.44 -0.21
N GLY A 149 14.50 1.69 -0.46
CA GLY A 149 13.42 0.80 -0.10
C GLY A 149 12.98 0.91 1.35
N LYS A 150 13.23 2.04 1.99
CA LYS A 150 12.68 2.35 3.31
C LYS A 150 11.33 3.01 3.16
N LEU A 151 10.42 2.69 4.06
CA LEU A 151 9.16 3.39 4.21
C LEU A 151 9.43 4.76 4.85
N ILE A 152 9.13 5.84 4.16
CA ILE A 152 9.35 7.21 4.66
C ILE A 152 8.04 7.96 4.94
N TYR A 153 6.91 7.46 4.44
CA TYR A 153 5.57 7.99 4.73
C TYR A 153 4.55 6.87 4.86
N ALA A 154 3.64 7.00 5.82
CA ALA A 154 2.45 6.17 5.96
C ALA A 154 1.28 7.01 6.49
N GLY A 155 0.14 7.05 5.77
CA GLY A 155 -1.01 7.82 6.25
C GLY A 155 -2.07 8.18 5.21
N GLY A 156 -2.77 9.27 5.47
CA GLY A 156 -3.80 9.81 4.60
C GLY A 156 -3.25 10.50 3.35
N ILE A 157 -4.12 10.75 2.38
CA ILE A 157 -3.75 11.55 1.21
C ILE A 157 -3.68 13.04 1.56
N ASP A 158 -4.59 13.50 2.44
CA ASP A 158 -4.66 14.90 2.84
C ASP A 158 -5.08 15.08 4.32
N SER A 159 -5.14 16.33 4.76
CA SER A 159 -5.39 16.72 6.16
C SER A 159 -6.88 16.79 6.53
N ILE A 160 -7.83 16.68 5.57
CA ILE A 160 -9.28 16.84 5.86
C ILE A 160 -10.00 15.53 5.59
N PRO A 161 -10.40 14.78 6.63
CA PRO A 161 -11.03 13.47 6.52
C PRO A 161 -12.52 13.58 6.14
N SER A 162 -12.79 14.10 4.94
CA SER A 162 -14.13 14.23 4.39
C SER A 162 -14.23 13.63 2.99
N SER A 163 -15.43 13.28 2.54
CA SER A 163 -15.72 12.87 1.17
C SER A 163 -16.16 14.04 0.27
N ASP A 164 -16.17 15.27 0.78
CA ASP A 164 -16.57 16.46 0.05
C ASP A 164 -15.40 16.99 -0.82
N PRO A 165 -15.55 17.07 -2.16
CA PRO A 165 -14.49 17.58 -3.03
C PRO A 165 -14.15 19.06 -2.80
N ARG A 166 -15.05 19.85 -2.19
CA ARG A 166 -14.81 21.26 -1.85
C ARG A 166 -13.72 21.45 -0.81
N ASP A 167 -13.37 20.40 -0.08
CA ASP A 167 -12.32 20.45 0.94
C ASP A 167 -10.92 20.22 0.38
N ILE A 168 -10.77 19.76 -0.87
CA ILE A 168 -9.47 19.49 -1.50
C ILE A 168 -8.58 20.74 -1.51
N ASN A 169 -9.14 21.89 -1.89
CA ASN A 169 -8.38 23.14 -1.98
C ASN A 169 -8.04 23.75 -0.61
N LYS A 170 -8.65 23.27 0.47
CA LYS A 170 -8.39 23.70 1.85
C LYS A 170 -7.41 22.76 2.56
N ALA A 171 -7.28 21.54 2.06
CA ALA A 171 -6.47 20.50 2.68
C ALA A 171 -5.00 20.60 2.28
N VAL A 172 -4.12 20.24 3.20
CA VAL A 172 -2.72 19.95 2.89
C VAL A 172 -2.66 18.55 2.26
N ASN A 173 -2.20 18.43 1.01
CA ASN A 173 -1.95 17.14 0.39
C ASN A 173 -0.62 16.58 0.91
N TYR A 174 -0.68 15.64 1.85
CA TYR A 174 0.49 15.06 2.51
C TYR A 174 1.41 14.30 1.57
N VAL A 175 0.85 13.64 0.54
CA VAL A 175 1.67 12.90 -0.45
C VAL A 175 2.49 13.88 -1.29
N ARG A 176 1.88 14.95 -1.78
CA ARG A 176 2.56 15.99 -2.56
C ARG A 176 3.62 16.70 -1.71
N GLN A 177 3.30 17.05 -0.47
CA GLN A 177 4.23 17.66 0.48
C GLN A 177 5.40 16.74 0.77
N GLY A 178 5.14 15.49 1.17
CA GLY A 178 6.19 14.51 1.51
C GLY A 178 7.10 14.19 0.32
N LEU A 179 6.55 14.06 -0.90
CA LEU A 179 7.37 13.86 -2.10
C LEU A 179 8.25 15.07 -2.40
N ASN A 180 7.73 16.29 -2.26
CA ASN A 180 8.55 17.51 -2.49
C ASN A 180 9.71 17.60 -1.49
N GLU A 181 9.48 17.26 -0.23
CA GLU A 181 10.49 17.21 0.81
C GLU A 181 11.52 16.09 0.54
N ALA A 182 11.06 14.86 0.24
CA ALA A 182 11.94 13.74 -0.05
C ALA A 182 12.82 13.96 -1.29
N LEU A 183 12.25 14.47 -2.37
CA LEU A 183 12.99 14.78 -3.61
C LEU A 183 14.01 15.92 -3.43
N ALA A 184 13.78 16.79 -2.45
CA ALA A 184 14.73 17.82 -2.04
C ALA A 184 15.77 17.33 -1.03
N GLY A 185 15.80 16.03 -0.69
CA GLY A 185 16.70 15.44 0.30
C GLY A 185 16.41 15.89 1.74
N LYS A 186 15.21 16.38 2.01
CA LYS A 186 14.79 16.83 3.34
C LYS A 186 14.03 15.74 4.09
N PRO A 187 14.10 15.69 5.43
CA PRO A 187 13.20 14.87 6.22
C PRO A 187 11.75 15.30 6.03
N LEU A 188 10.82 14.35 6.07
CA LEU A 188 9.40 14.64 5.95
C LEU A 188 8.89 15.32 7.22
N SER A 189 8.24 16.47 7.07
CA SER A 189 7.61 17.21 8.17
C SER A 189 6.38 16.49 8.75
N ALA A 190 5.74 15.61 7.96
CA ALA A 190 4.60 14.79 8.36
C ALA A 190 4.79 13.35 7.84
N ALA A 191 5.74 12.60 8.44
CA ALA A 191 6.08 11.24 7.99
C ALA A 191 4.98 10.21 8.32
N VAL A 192 4.20 10.44 9.37
CA VAL A 192 3.06 9.59 9.76
C VAL A 192 1.84 10.47 9.95
N THR A 193 0.73 10.15 9.27
CA THR A 193 -0.53 10.84 9.43
C THR A 193 -1.67 9.83 9.62
N ARG A 194 -2.84 10.30 10.04
CA ARG A 194 -4.01 9.43 10.20
C ARG A 194 -4.63 9.16 8.84
N PRO A 195 -4.66 7.89 8.35
CA PRO A 195 -5.42 7.56 7.16
C PRO A 195 -6.92 7.61 7.48
N TYR A 196 -7.73 7.91 6.46
CA TYR A 196 -9.18 7.98 6.56
C TYR A 196 -9.82 7.42 5.30
N GLY A 197 -11.07 6.97 5.41
CA GLY A 197 -11.82 6.40 4.29
C GLY A 197 -12.56 5.13 4.67
N CYS A 198 -12.99 4.41 3.66
CA CYS A 198 -13.67 3.13 3.84
C CYS A 198 -12.65 2.04 4.23
N SER A 199 -13.05 1.07 5.02
CA SER A 199 -12.20 -0.08 5.33
C SER A 199 -11.84 -0.86 4.06
N VAL A 200 -10.60 -1.35 3.98
CA VAL A 200 -10.20 -2.29 2.93
C VAL A 200 -11.05 -3.57 3.07
N LYS A 201 -11.50 -4.12 1.94
CA LYS A 201 -12.40 -5.28 1.91
C LYS A 201 -11.59 -6.58 1.79
N TYR A 202 -10.85 -6.89 2.84
CA TYR A 202 -10.12 -8.16 2.93
C TYR A 202 -11.08 -9.36 3.05
N GLU A 203 -10.59 -10.52 2.64
CA GLU A 203 -11.24 -11.80 2.96
C GLU A 203 -11.27 -11.97 4.48
N SER A 204 -12.43 -12.41 5.04
CA SER A 204 -12.67 -12.66 6.47
C SER A 204 -12.05 -13.98 6.92
#